data_5cf8895921a4bece473acf156c0fffcb
#
_entry.id   5cf8895921a4bece473acf156c0fffcb
#
_cell.length_a   1.000
_cell.length_b   1.000
_cell.length_c   1.000
_cell.angle_alpha   90.00
_cell.angle_beta   90.00
_cell.angle_gamma   90.00
#
_symmetry.space_group_name_H-M   'P 1'
#
loop_
_entity.id
_entity.type
_entity.pdbx_description
1 polymer ?
#
loop_
_entity_poly.entity_id
_entity_poly.type
_entity_poly.pdbx_seq_one_letter_code
_entity_poly.pdbx_strand_id
1 'polypeptide(L)'
;EVRRGLSVTAESRQLGAILEELGLVEKLLELGLSPDEYRRLEAVDRSSLASRWERFINDQLTRQGLPARSFEPLTELQAKLPILQRFYQAAQSRDARLVQNAQAKLRETGEPLAVLITGGFHAPEITRMLRDEGVGTVVVTPKVATPTNEALYRAVVKYKSGHGSFDEVMALADQTTGQQAGGSRQ
;
A
#
# COMPACT_ATOMS: atom_id res chain seq x y z
N GLU A 1 -7.77 -16.17 -4.12
CA GLU A 1 -8.41 -17.47 -3.77
C GLU A 1 -8.60 -18.35 -5.00
N VAL A 2 -9.13 -17.85 -6.12
CA VAL A 2 -9.36 -18.61 -7.36
C VAL A 2 -8.07 -19.23 -7.92
N ARG A 3 -6.92 -18.56 -7.80
CA ARG A 3 -5.62 -19.06 -8.30
C ARG A 3 -5.07 -20.24 -7.51
N ARG A 4 -5.36 -20.36 -6.20
CA ARG A 4 -4.94 -21.49 -5.37
C ARG A 4 -5.70 -22.78 -5.69
N GLY A 5 -6.97 -22.67 -6.06
CA GLY A 5 -7.81 -23.83 -6.39
C GLY A 5 -7.48 -24.48 -7.74
N LEU A 6 -6.81 -23.75 -8.65
CA LEU A 6 -6.47 -24.23 -9.99
C LEU A 6 -5.04 -24.81 -10.10
N SER A 7 -4.23 -24.73 -9.04
CA SER A 7 -2.84 -25.20 -9.10
C SER A 7 -2.75 -26.70 -8.84
N VAL A 8 -2.51 -27.46 -9.90
CA VAL A 8 -2.45 -28.93 -9.87
C VAL A 8 -1.02 -29.45 -9.62
N THR A 9 0.01 -28.75 -10.06
CA THR A 9 1.42 -29.15 -9.93
C THR A 9 2.18 -28.34 -8.89
N ALA A 10 3.35 -28.84 -8.46
CA ALA A 10 4.24 -28.09 -7.56
C ALA A 10 4.71 -26.78 -8.21
N GLU A 11 5.03 -26.81 -9.50
CA GLU A 11 5.43 -25.64 -10.27
C GLU A 11 4.33 -24.59 -10.36
N SER A 12 3.09 -25.03 -10.62
CA SER A 12 1.93 -24.11 -10.65
C SER A 12 1.70 -23.45 -9.30
N ARG A 13 1.90 -24.17 -8.19
CA ARG A 13 1.82 -23.57 -6.84
C ARG A 13 2.93 -22.56 -6.59
N GLN A 14 4.15 -22.91 -7.00
CA GLN A 14 5.31 -22.01 -6.85
C GLN A 14 5.15 -20.74 -7.68
N LEU A 15 4.70 -20.87 -8.94
CA LEU A 15 4.36 -19.72 -9.78
C LEU A 15 3.28 -18.85 -9.14
N GLY A 16 2.22 -19.48 -8.60
CA GLY A 16 1.16 -18.76 -7.88
C GLY A 16 1.67 -17.96 -6.69
N ALA A 17 2.60 -18.53 -5.91
CA ALA A 17 3.23 -17.84 -4.78
C ALA A 17 4.09 -16.66 -5.25
N ILE A 18 4.90 -16.83 -6.31
CA ILE A 18 5.71 -15.75 -6.88
C ILE A 18 4.83 -14.61 -7.40
N LEU A 19 3.71 -14.92 -8.08
CA LEU A 19 2.79 -13.91 -8.58
C LEU A 19 2.08 -13.16 -7.43
N GLU A 20 1.78 -13.82 -6.33
CA GLU A 20 1.25 -13.18 -5.13
C GLU A 20 2.29 -12.24 -4.50
N GLU A 21 3.52 -12.72 -4.32
CA GLU A 21 4.64 -11.90 -3.82
C GLU A 21 4.92 -10.70 -4.72
N LEU A 22 4.91 -10.89 -6.05
CA LEU A 22 5.10 -9.81 -7.02
C LEU A 22 4.01 -8.74 -6.90
N GLY A 23 2.75 -9.15 -6.78
CA GLY A 23 1.63 -8.22 -6.57
C GLY A 23 1.74 -7.43 -5.26
N LEU A 24 2.27 -8.05 -4.19
CA LEU A 24 2.53 -7.34 -2.93
C LEU A 24 3.69 -6.34 -3.08
N VAL A 25 4.75 -6.71 -3.79
CA VAL A 25 5.90 -5.82 -4.05
C VAL A 25 5.50 -4.65 -4.95
N GLU A 26 4.69 -4.88 -5.98
CA GLU A 26 4.15 -3.82 -6.85
C GLU A 26 3.35 -2.80 -6.03
N LYS A 27 2.41 -3.26 -5.20
CA LYS A 27 1.66 -2.38 -4.30
C LYS A 27 2.54 -1.68 -3.25
N LEU A 28 3.62 -2.33 -2.79
CA LEU A 28 4.59 -1.67 -1.90
C LEU A 28 5.26 -0.49 -2.59
N LEU A 29 5.67 -0.65 -3.87
CA LEU A 29 6.29 0.41 -4.67
C LEU A 29 5.33 1.59 -4.90
N GLU A 30 4.04 1.30 -5.04
CA GLU A 30 2.99 2.31 -5.22
C GLU A 30 2.50 2.91 -3.89
N LEU A 31 3.02 2.45 -2.75
CA LEU A 31 2.52 2.77 -1.40
C LEU A 31 1.02 2.44 -1.23
N GLY A 32 0.53 1.43 -1.96
CA GLY A 32 -0.87 1.03 -2.04
C GLY A 32 -1.25 -0.23 -1.24
N LEU A 33 -0.34 -0.78 -0.40
CA LEU A 33 -0.66 -1.93 0.44
C LEU A 33 -1.70 -1.57 1.51
N SER A 34 -2.71 -2.41 1.65
CA SER A 34 -3.55 -2.42 2.86
C SER A 34 -2.78 -2.99 4.07
N PRO A 35 -3.25 -2.76 5.32
CA PRO A 35 -2.61 -3.34 6.51
C PRO A 35 -2.48 -4.87 6.46
N ASP A 36 -3.47 -5.57 5.91
CA ASP A 36 -3.44 -7.03 5.76
C ASP A 36 -2.42 -7.49 4.72
N GLU A 37 -2.31 -6.78 3.61
CA GLU A 37 -1.32 -7.06 2.57
C GLU A 37 0.09 -6.78 3.08
N TYR A 38 0.27 -5.72 3.87
CA TYR A 38 1.56 -5.42 4.48
C TYR A 38 1.98 -6.52 5.45
N ARG A 39 1.08 -7.04 6.31
CA ARG A 39 1.36 -8.20 7.18
C ARG A 39 1.75 -9.44 6.39
N ARG A 40 1.08 -9.71 5.25
CA ARG A 40 1.47 -10.83 4.37
C ARG A 40 2.87 -10.63 3.79
N LEU A 41 3.21 -9.42 3.38
CA LEU A 41 4.55 -9.10 2.88
C LEU A 41 5.62 -9.21 3.99
N GLU A 42 5.30 -8.87 5.23
CA GLU A 42 6.21 -9.05 6.39
C GLU A 42 6.54 -10.52 6.63
N ALA A 43 5.61 -11.42 6.35
CA ALA A 43 5.82 -12.87 6.47
C ALA A 43 6.65 -13.49 5.32
N VAL A 44 6.88 -12.75 4.24
CA VAL A 44 7.73 -13.20 3.12
C VAL A 44 9.20 -13.08 3.48
N ASP A 45 9.99 -14.14 3.25
CA ASP A 45 11.45 -14.03 3.31
C ASP A 45 11.97 -13.16 2.17
N ARG A 46 12.25 -11.91 2.50
CA ARG A 46 12.69 -10.88 1.56
C ARG A 46 14.18 -10.95 1.26
N SER A 47 14.96 -11.58 2.14
CA SER A 47 16.41 -11.70 1.94
C SER A 47 16.76 -12.59 0.76
N SER A 48 15.89 -13.53 0.43
CA SER A 48 16.04 -14.48 -0.67
C SER A 48 15.07 -14.24 -1.84
N LEU A 49 14.27 -13.16 -1.81
CA LEU A 49 13.19 -12.94 -2.78
C LEU A 49 13.70 -12.91 -4.23
N ALA A 50 14.68 -12.07 -4.53
CA ALA A 50 15.25 -11.95 -5.88
C ALA A 50 15.84 -13.29 -6.36
N SER A 51 16.65 -13.95 -5.52
CA SER A 51 17.28 -15.23 -5.87
C SER A 51 16.28 -16.38 -6.02
N ARG A 52 15.17 -16.38 -5.28
CA ARG A 52 14.10 -17.37 -5.44
C ARG A 52 13.37 -17.20 -6.76
N TRP A 53 13.04 -15.96 -7.13
CA TRP A 53 12.37 -15.66 -8.39
C TRP A 53 13.28 -15.94 -9.57
N GLU A 54 14.53 -15.49 -9.52
CA GLU A 54 15.52 -15.75 -10.56
C GLU A 54 15.75 -17.26 -10.78
N ARG A 55 15.92 -18.01 -9.71
CA ARG A 55 16.07 -19.48 -9.77
C ARG A 55 14.87 -20.13 -10.44
N PHE A 56 13.66 -19.80 -10.00
CA PHE A 56 12.45 -20.37 -10.59
C PHE A 56 12.35 -20.08 -12.10
N ILE A 57 12.62 -18.84 -12.51
CA ILE A 57 12.57 -18.45 -13.93
C ILE A 57 13.63 -19.23 -14.73
N ASN A 58 14.86 -19.32 -14.22
CA ASN A 58 15.95 -20.02 -14.89
C ASN A 58 15.71 -21.54 -14.98
N ASP A 59 15.10 -22.14 -13.96
CA ASP A 59 14.68 -23.54 -14.02
C ASP A 59 13.65 -23.77 -15.13
N GLN A 60 12.69 -22.85 -15.32
CA GLN A 60 11.71 -22.93 -16.40
C GLN A 60 12.37 -22.73 -17.79
N LEU A 61 13.28 -21.76 -17.91
CA LEU A 61 14.02 -21.51 -19.16
C LEU A 61 14.83 -22.74 -19.57
N THR A 62 15.55 -23.33 -18.61
CA THR A 62 16.37 -24.52 -18.85
C THR A 62 15.55 -25.75 -19.34
N ARG A 63 14.36 -25.94 -18.73
CA ARG A 63 13.44 -27.02 -19.16
C ARG A 63 12.94 -26.84 -20.61
N GLN A 64 12.90 -25.60 -21.08
CA GLN A 64 12.52 -25.28 -22.47
C GLN A 64 13.72 -25.19 -23.42
N GLY A 65 14.93 -25.53 -22.98
CA GLY A 65 16.13 -25.43 -23.76
C GLY A 65 16.62 -24.01 -24.02
N LEU A 66 16.17 -23.05 -23.21
CA LEU A 66 16.55 -21.65 -23.30
C LEU A 66 17.71 -21.34 -22.31
N PRO A 67 18.61 -20.41 -22.66
CA PRO A 67 19.71 -20.03 -21.78
C PRO A 67 19.20 -19.34 -20.50
N ALA A 68 19.88 -19.59 -19.37
CA ALA A 68 19.65 -18.89 -18.13
C ALA A 68 19.94 -17.38 -18.30
N ARG A 69 19.25 -16.56 -17.52
CA ARG A 69 19.37 -15.10 -17.52
C ARG A 69 19.64 -14.57 -16.12
N SER A 70 20.41 -13.51 -16.02
CA SER A 70 20.53 -12.72 -14.79
C SER A 70 19.51 -11.58 -14.78
N PHE A 71 18.97 -11.30 -13.59
CA PHE A 71 17.95 -10.27 -13.39
C PHE A 71 18.46 -9.24 -12.36
N GLU A 72 19.51 -8.49 -12.74
CA GLU A 72 20.08 -7.41 -11.89
C GLU A 72 19.01 -6.46 -11.29
N PRO A 73 17.96 -6.05 -12.05
CA PRO A 73 16.90 -5.20 -11.48
C PRO A 73 16.18 -5.82 -10.27
N LEU A 74 16.09 -7.14 -10.16
CA LEU A 74 15.49 -7.80 -8.98
C LEU A 74 16.38 -7.64 -7.75
N THR A 75 17.69 -7.69 -7.90
CA THR A 75 18.64 -7.47 -6.80
C THR A 75 18.59 -6.01 -6.31
N GLU A 76 18.53 -5.06 -7.24
CA GLU A 76 18.36 -3.63 -6.90
C GLU A 76 17.03 -3.38 -6.20
N LEU A 77 15.95 -3.97 -6.69
CA LEU A 77 14.63 -3.89 -6.06
C LEU A 77 14.69 -4.41 -4.63
N GLN A 78 15.24 -5.61 -4.43
CA GLN A 78 15.38 -6.21 -3.10
C GLN A 78 16.16 -5.30 -2.13
N ALA A 79 17.23 -4.65 -2.59
CA ALA A 79 18.01 -3.72 -1.77
C ALA A 79 17.21 -2.46 -1.36
N LYS A 80 16.20 -2.05 -2.13
CA LYS A 80 15.36 -0.87 -1.85
C LYS A 80 14.14 -1.17 -0.98
N LEU A 81 13.70 -2.42 -0.87
CA LEU A 81 12.52 -2.81 -0.08
C LEU A 81 12.55 -2.30 1.37
N PRO A 82 13.67 -2.33 2.12
CA PRO A 82 13.71 -1.83 3.49
C PRO A 82 13.36 -0.34 3.62
N ILE A 83 13.64 0.47 2.60
CA ILE A 83 13.32 1.90 2.61
C ILE A 83 11.81 2.11 2.56
N LEU A 84 11.12 1.37 1.67
CA LEU A 84 9.67 1.42 1.51
C LEU A 84 8.95 0.89 2.76
N GLN A 85 9.51 -0.15 3.38
CA GLN A 85 8.94 -0.70 4.60
C GLN A 85 8.95 0.27 5.78
N ARG A 86 9.97 1.14 5.89
CA ARG A 86 9.99 2.19 6.92
C ARG A 86 8.77 3.10 6.86
N PHE A 87 8.23 3.33 5.66
CA PHE A 87 6.98 4.08 5.52
C PHE A 87 5.81 3.38 6.23
N TYR A 88 5.63 2.09 6.01
CA TYR A 88 4.55 1.31 6.66
C TYR A 88 4.76 1.15 8.16
N GLN A 89 6.00 0.95 8.61
CA GLN A 89 6.34 0.91 10.04
C GLN A 89 6.03 2.25 10.72
N ALA A 90 6.34 3.37 10.06
CA ALA A 90 5.97 4.69 10.56
C ALA A 90 4.46 4.88 10.61
N ALA A 91 3.72 4.39 9.60
CA ALA A 91 2.25 4.43 9.58
C ALA A 91 1.66 3.64 10.76
N GLN A 92 2.12 2.40 10.99
CA GLN A 92 1.69 1.57 12.13
C GLN A 92 2.01 2.23 13.49
N SER A 93 3.20 2.83 13.62
CA SER A 93 3.57 3.55 14.85
C SER A 93 2.65 4.76 15.09
N ARG A 94 2.14 5.39 14.04
CA ARG A 94 1.15 6.48 14.14
C ARG A 94 -0.20 5.98 14.61
N ASP A 95 -0.63 4.79 14.25
CA ASP A 95 -1.91 4.22 14.67
C ASP A 95 -2.00 4.12 16.19
N ALA A 96 -0.98 3.56 16.83
CA ALA A 96 -0.89 3.47 18.27
C ALA A 96 -0.96 4.86 18.94
N ARG A 97 -0.24 5.85 18.40
CA ARG A 97 -0.25 7.21 18.93
C ARG A 97 -1.60 7.90 18.72
N LEU A 98 -2.27 7.68 17.61
CA LEU A 98 -3.60 8.23 17.35
C LEU A 98 -4.61 7.71 18.37
N VAL A 99 -4.60 6.40 18.64
CA VAL A 99 -5.46 5.79 19.68
C VAL A 99 -5.14 6.35 21.06
N GLN A 100 -3.87 6.37 21.46
CA GLN A 100 -3.45 6.90 22.76
C GLN A 100 -3.85 8.35 22.95
N ASN A 101 -3.64 9.20 21.95
CA ASN A 101 -4.00 10.62 22.00
C ASN A 101 -5.50 10.84 22.07
N ALA A 102 -6.28 10.08 21.28
CA ALA A 102 -7.75 10.16 21.30
C ALA A 102 -8.29 9.78 22.67
N GLN A 103 -7.80 8.71 23.26
CA GLN A 103 -8.19 8.27 24.61
C GLN A 103 -7.75 9.23 25.70
N ALA A 104 -6.53 9.77 25.59
CA ALA A 104 -6.06 10.78 26.53
C ALA A 104 -6.98 12.02 26.50
N LYS A 105 -7.39 12.42 25.30
CA LYS A 105 -8.29 13.56 25.13
C LYS A 105 -9.68 13.30 25.71
N LEU A 106 -10.24 12.11 25.50
CA LEU A 106 -11.52 11.71 26.11
C LEU A 106 -11.46 11.76 27.64
N ARG A 107 -10.38 11.24 28.23
CA ARG A 107 -10.18 11.29 29.69
C ARG A 107 -10.02 12.72 30.21
N GLU A 108 -9.28 13.56 29.48
CA GLU A 108 -9.06 14.97 29.84
C GLU A 108 -10.35 15.78 29.83
N THR A 109 -11.18 15.57 28.80
CA THR A 109 -12.42 16.35 28.62
C THR A 109 -13.62 15.79 29.40
N GLY A 110 -13.56 14.50 29.80
CA GLY A 110 -14.70 13.80 30.41
C GLY A 110 -15.83 13.48 29.41
N GLU A 111 -15.59 13.66 28.11
CA GLU A 111 -16.61 13.43 27.09
C GLU A 111 -16.77 11.92 26.81
N PRO A 112 -18.03 11.44 26.65
CA PRO A 112 -18.28 10.02 26.39
C PRO A 112 -18.05 9.63 24.92
N LEU A 113 -17.87 10.58 24.03
CA LEU A 113 -17.76 10.38 22.57
C LEU A 113 -16.66 11.26 21.97
N ALA A 114 -15.92 10.71 21.04
CA ALA A 114 -14.99 11.46 20.19
C ALA A 114 -15.14 11.08 18.71
N VAL A 115 -14.82 12.01 17.83
CA VAL A 115 -14.68 11.77 16.39
C VAL A 115 -13.22 11.80 16.04
N LEU A 116 -12.71 10.68 15.50
CA LEU A 116 -11.35 10.56 15.00
C LEU A 116 -11.36 10.51 13.47
N ILE A 117 -10.75 11.51 12.82
CA ILE A 117 -10.64 11.57 11.37
C ILE A 117 -9.26 11.04 10.94
N THR A 118 -9.24 9.98 10.16
CA THR A 118 -8.00 9.35 9.69
C THR A 118 -8.07 9.02 8.20
N GLY A 119 -6.91 8.76 7.58
CA GLY A 119 -6.87 8.14 6.26
C GLY A 119 -7.36 6.68 6.30
N GLY A 120 -7.88 6.19 5.18
CA GLY A 120 -8.47 4.84 5.10
C GLY A 120 -7.50 3.70 5.45
N PHE A 121 -6.20 3.90 5.25
CA PHE A 121 -5.16 2.94 5.64
C PHE A 121 -5.16 2.67 7.16
N HIS A 122 -5.38 3.70 7.97
CA HIS A 122 -5.31 3.62 9.43
C HIS A 122 -6.57 3.02 10.08
N ALA A 123 -7.73 3.15 9.42
CA ALA A 123 -9.02 2.81 10.01
C ALA A 123 -9.14 1.34 10.51
N PRO A 124 -8.69 0.30 9.78
CA PRO A 124 -8.80 -1.08 10.26
C PRO A 124 -8.01 -1.33 11.53
N GLU A 125 -6.76 -0.86 11.60
CA GLU A 125 -5.88 -1.11 12.73
C GLU A 125 -6.30 -0.30 13.97
N ILE A 126 -6.67 0.98 13.80
CA ILE A 126 -7.22 1.81 14.88
C ILE A 126 -8.50 1.18 15.45
N THR A 127 -9.40 0.71 14.57
CA THR A 127 -10.64 0.03 15.01
C THR A 127 -10.36 -1.24 15.80
N ARG A 128 -9.35 -2.01 15.36
CA ARG A 128 -8.92 -3.22 16.09
C ARG A 128 -8.39 -2.85 17.46
N MET A 129 -7.46 -1.89 17.56
CA MET A 129 -6.86 -1.46 18.83
C MET A 129 -7.91 -0.93 19.81
N LEU A 130 -8.83 -0.08 19.35
CA LEU A 130 -9.93 0.45 20.19
C LEU A 130 -10.85 -0.68 20.70
N ARG A 131 -11.17 -1.65 19.84
CA ARG A 131 -11.97 -2.81 20.22
C ARG A 131 -11.27 -3.68 21.27
N ASP A 132 -9.96 -3.92 21.11
CA ASP A 132 -9.17 -4.72 22.05
C ASP A 132 -9.13 -4.05 23.44
N GLU A 133 -9.30 -2.75 23.50
CA GLU A 133 -9.40 -1.95 24.73
C GLU A 133 -10.85 -1.74 25.23
N GLY A 134 -11.81 -2.39 24.61
CA GLY A 134 -13.23 -2.37 25.03
C GLY A 134 -13.95 -1.08 24.60
N VAL A 135 -13.39 -0.27 23.69
CA VAL A 135 -14.02 0.97 23.20
C VAL A 135 -14.96 0.65 22.03
N GLY A 136 -16.23 1.03 22.17
CA GLY A 136 -17.20 0.94 21.07
C GLY A 136 -16.84 1.89 19.93
N THR A 137 -16.81 1.38 18.69
CA THR A 137 -16.44 2.16 17.51
C THR A 137 -17.43 2.02 16.37
N VAL A 138 -17.67 3.14 15.68
CA VAL A 138 -18.39 3.18 14.40
C VAL A 138 -17.47 3.77 13.35
N VAL A 139 -17.27 3.04 12.25
CA VAL A 139 -16.45 3.51 11.12
C VAL A 139 -17.36 4.05 10.04
N VAL A 140 -17.16 5.32 9.69
CA VAL A 140 -17.88 5.98 8.59
C VAL A 140 -16.89 6.23 7.46
N THR A 141 -17.06 5.55 6.34
CA THR A 141 -16.23 5.75 5.15
C THR A 141 -17.07 6.48 4.10
N PRO A 142 -16.65 7.70 3.68
CA PRO A 142 -17.35 8.40 2.63
C PRO A 142 -17.20 7.64 1.30
N LYS A 143 -18.31 7.55 0.54
CA LYS A 143 -18.26 7.03 -0.82
C LYS A 143 -17.70 8.13 -1.75
N VAL A 144 -16.44 8.03 -2.09
CA VAL A 144 -15.82 8.92 -3.09
C VAL A 144 -16.20 8.39 -4.49
N ALA A 145 -17.06 9.12 -5.18
CA ALA A 145 -17.52 8.76 -6.52
C ALA A 145 -16.69 9.39 -7.64
N THR A 146 -15.89 10.39 -7.33
CA THR A 146 -15.05 11.09 -8.30
C THR A 146 -13.70 10.38 -8.43
N PRO A 147 -13.21 10.09 -9.64
CA PRO A 147 -11.87 9.56 -9.83
C PRO A 147 -10.82 10.47 -9.20
N THR A 148 -9.86 9.88 -8.51
CA THR A 148 -8.74 10.63 -7.96
C THR A 148 -7.83 11.09 -9.09
N ASN A 149 -7.49 12.38 -9.13
CA ASN A 149 -6.44 12.87 -10.03
C ASN A 149 -5.07 12.46 -9.48
N GLU A 150 -4.59 11.29 -9.90
CA GLU A 150 -3.30 10.76 -9.44
C GLU A 150 -2.12 11.66 -9.79
N ALA A 151 -2.16 12.35 -10.94
CA ALA A 151 -1.11 13.25 -11.36
C ALA A 151 -1.00 14.43 -10.39
N LEU A 152 -2.13 15.04 -10.03
CA LEU A 152 -2.19 16.10 -9.03
C LEU A 152 -1.73 15.62 -7.65
N TYR A 153 -2.19 14.43 -7.23
CA TYR A 153 -1.77 13.85 -5.96
C TYR A 153 -0.25 13.66 -5.89
N ARG A 154 0.35 13.09 -6.93
CA ARG A 154 1.81 12.89 -7.03
C ARG A 154 2.58 14.22 -7.03
N ALA A 155 2.08 15.24 -7.72
CA ALA A 155 2.69 16.58 -7.73
C ALA A 155 2.65 17.22 -6.33
N VAL A 156 1.52 17.11 -5.62
CA VAL A 156 1.39 17.59 -4.22
C VAL A 156 2.36 16.87 -3.29
N VAL A 157 2.50 15.55 -3.41
CA VAL A 157 3.44 14.77 -2.59
C VAL A 157 4.88 15.20 -2.87
N LYS A 158 5.27 15.34 -4.15
CA LYS A 158 6.60 15.83 -4.54
C LYS A 158 6.87 17.23 -3.98
N TYR A 159 5.91 18.15 -4.13
CA TYR A 159 6.03 19.50 -3.60
C TYR A 159 6.25 19.51 -2.09
N LYS A 160 5.42 18.79 -1.33
CA LYS A 160 5.53 18.67 0.14
C LYS A 160 6.81 18.01 0.62
N SER A 161 7.40 17.14 -0.19
CA SER A 161 8.69 16.49 0.10
C SER A 161 9.91 17.30 -0.36
N GLY A 162 9.71 18.50 -0.93
CA GLY A 162 10.78 19.35 -1.41
C GLY A 162 11.37 18.95 -2.76
N HIS A 163 10.70 18.03 -3.50
CA HIS A 163 11.18 17.51 -4.79
C HIS A 163 10.34 17.98 -5.99
N GLY A 164 9.36 18.86 -5.78
CA GLY A 164 8.47 19.40 -6.81
C GLY A 164 8.28 20.91 -6.68
N SER A 165 7.64 21.53 -7.67
CA SER A 165 7.31 22.95 -7.67
C SER A 165 5.82 23.19 -7.37
N PHE A 166 5.51 24.35 -6.78
CA PHE A 166 4.14 24.78 -6.59
C PHE A 166 3.42 25.04 -7.92
N ASP A 167 4.14 25.53 -8.91
CA ASP A 167 3.60 25.80 -10.25
C ASP A 167 3.11 24.50 -10.94
N GLU A 168 3.85 23.39 -10.78
CA GLU A 168 3.40 22.08 -11.28
C GLU A 168 2.07 21.64 -10.62
N VAL A 169 1.93 21.86 -9.33
CA VAL A 169 0.69 21.55 -8.59
C VAL A 169 -0.46 22.40 -9.11
N MET A 170 -0.26 23.69 -9.27
CA MET A 170 -1.28 24.64 -9.73
C MET A 170 -1.72 24.34 -11.17
N ALA A 171 -0.78 24.07 -12.08
CA ALA A 171 -1.10 23.72 -13.46
C ALA A 171 -1.98 22.46 -13.58
N LEU A 172 -1.74 21.44 -12.73
CA LEU A 172 -2.54 20.23 -12.71
C LEU A 172 -3.91 20.43 -12.02
N ALA A 173 -3.98 21.30 -11.03
CA ALA A 173 -5.24 21.65 -10.36
C ALA A 173 -6.20 22.39 -11.33
N ASP A 174 -5.69 23.34 -12.10
CA ASP A 174 -6.46 24.12 -13.09
C ASP A 174 -7.03 23.21 -14.19
N GLN A 175 -6.26 22.23 -14.67
CA GLN A 175 -6.74 21.24 -15.66
C GLN A 175 -7.91 20.42 -15.12
N THR A 176 -7.90 20.09 -13.83
CA THR A 176 -8.97 19.30 -13.19
C THR A 176 -10.25 20.12 -13.06
N THR A 177 -10.13 21.38 -12.72
CA THR A 177 -11.28 22.31 -12.56
C THR A 177 -11.93 22.61 -13.90
N GLY A 178 -11.16 22.75 -14.96
CA GLY A 178 -11.66 22.98 -16.34
C GLY A 178 -12.46 21.80 -16.92
N GLN A 179 -12.09 20.57 -16.60
CA GLN A 179 -12.81 19.37 -17.05
C GLN A 179 -14.15 19.18 -16.33
N GLN A 180 -14.30 19.62 -15.07
CA GLN A 180 -15.58 19.54 -14.35
C GLN A 180 -16.59 20.58 -14.83
N ALA A 181 -16.14 21.74 -15.27
CA ALA A 181 -17.02 22.81 -15.79
C ALA A 181 -17.56 22.49 -17.19
N GLY A 182 -16.89 21.67 -17.98
CA GLY A 182 -17.30 21.25 -19.32
C GLY A 182 -18.32 20.11 -19.39
N GLY A 183 -18.45 19.31 -18.32
CA GLY A 183 -19.33 18.12 -18.25
C GLY A 183 -20.79 18.40 -17.86
N SER A 184 -21.16 19.62 -17.52
CA SER A 184 -22.51 19.98 -17.03
C SER A 184 -23.41 20.62 -18.09
N ARG A 185 -23.04 20.51 -19.37
CA ARG A 185 -23.86 21.00 -20.49
C ARG A 185 -24.09 19.89 -21.52
N GLN A 186 -24.88 18.91 -21.16
CA GLN A 186 -25.66 18.09 -22.11
C GLN A 186 -26.96 17.65 -21.44
#